data_6b04731652c369a5e85941353b133a7f
#
_entry.id   6b04731652c369a5e85941353b133a7f
#
_cell.length_a   1.000
_cell.length_b   1.000
_cell.length_c   1.000
_cell.angle_alpha   90.00
_cell.angle_beta   90.00
_cell.angle_gamma   90.00
#
_symmetry.space_group_name_H-M   'P 1'
#
loop_
_entity.id
_entity.type
_entity.pdbx_description
1 polymer ?
#
loop_
_entity_poly.entity_id
_entity_poly.type
_entity_poly.pdbx_seq_one_letter_code
_entity_poly.pdbx_strand_id
1 'polypeptide(L)'
;MIMAGDKKKSQPQKKTPQQQQQQQKAKKKDVSFEAEAMQAAEKFKPKAIRWGVVHIYSSKNDTIITMTDLSGAETISVGSGGMVVDTDHEEGSPYAAMQAAYKVSAESLEKGVTNINIKIRAPGGNGSKTPGSGAQAVVRALARSGFKIGSIEDVTPMPTDTTRKPGGKRGRRV
;
A
#
# COMPACT_ATOMS: atom_id res chain seq x y z
N MET A 1 18.08 85.11 14.18
CA MET A 1 18.89 84.29 15.09
C MET A 1 18.54 82.86 14.82
N ILE A 2 19.25 82.17 13.85
CA ILE A 2 18.93 80.85 13.35
C ILE A 2 20.16 80.00 13.46
N MET A 3 20.11 78.98 14.30
CA MET A 3 21.19 77.99 14.51
C MET A 3 21.12 76.91 13.44
N ALA A 4 22.22 76.79 12.70
CA ALA A 4 22.42 75.73 11.70
C ALA A 4 22.83 74.42 12.41
N GLY A 5 22.12 73.34 12.20
CA GLY A 5 22.44 72.01 12.70
C GLY A 5 23.25 71.22 11.68
N ASP A 6 24.50 70.91 12.06
CA ASP A 6 25.42 70.09 11.29
C ASP A 6 24.98 68.64 11.19
N LYS A 7 24.72 68.16 9.99
CA LYS A 7 24.54 66.72 9.66
C LYS A 7 25.92 66.07 9.49
N LYS A 8 26.41 65.37 10.52
CA LYS A 8 27.51 64.44 10.40
C LYS A 8 27.19 63.30 9.46
N LYS A 9 27.80 63.24 8.27
CA LYS A 9 27.83 62.10 7.38
C LYS A 9 28.64 60.97 8.01
N SER A 10 28.02 59.90 8.43
CA SER A 10 28.68 58.68 8.85
C SER A 10 29.34 57.97 7.65
N GLN A 11 30.65 57.83 7.68
CA GLN A 11 31.43 57.09 6.70
C GLN A 11 31.13 55.58 6.79
N PRO A 12 31.05 54.82 5.68
CA PRO A 12 30.84 53.38 5.72
C PRO A 12 32.15 52.70 6.22
N GLN A 13 32.04 52.06 7.37
CA GLN A 13 33.15 51.28 7.94
C GLN A 13 33.47 50.10 7.03
N LYS A 14 34.72 50.00 6.54
CA LYS A 14 35.24 48.84 5.78
C LYS A 14 35.27 47.61 6.71
N LYS A 15 34.43 46.63 6.44
CA LYS A 15 34.39 45.37 7.19
C LYS A 15 35.72 44.61 7.04
N THR A 16 36.27 44.14 8.15
CA THR A 16 37.52 43.42 8.26
C THR A 16 37.45 42.07 7.50
N PRO A 17 38.54 41.57 6.87
CA PRO A 17 38.54 40.32 6.08
C PRO A 17 38.00 39.12 6.84
N GLN A 18 38.13 39.05 8.15
CA GLN A 18 37.58 37.98 9.00
C GLN A 18 36.07 38.01 9.10
N GLN A 19 35.44 39.18 9.08
CA GLN A 19 33.98 39.32 9.10
C GLN A 19 33.36 38.92 7.76
N GLN A 20 34.07 39.14 6.67
CA GLN A 20 33.61 38.69 5.31
C GLN A 20 33.68 37.18 5.17
N GLN A 21 34.69 36.49 5.72
CA GLN A 21 34.78 35.02 5.70
C GLN A 21 33.71 34.35 6.58
N GLN A 22 33.37 34.96 7.74
CA GLN A 22 32.29 34.44 8.56
C GLN A 22 30.92 34.59 7.92
N GLN A 23 30.66 35.70 7.22
CA GLN A 23 29.41 35.90 6.46
C GLN A 23 29.29 34.96 5.25
N GLN A 24 30.40 34.64 4.60
CA GLN A 24 30.39 33.67 3.49
C GLN A 24 30.16 32.21 4.00
N LYS A 25 30.71 31.85 5.17
CA LYS A 25 30.46 30.53 5.79
C LYS A 25 29.02 30.40 6.30
N ALA A 26 28.43 31.48 6.83
CA ALA A 26 27.03 31.49 7.24
C ALA A 26 26.10 31.33 6.02
N LYS A 27 26.29 32.11 4.96
CA LYS A 27 25.50 32.00 3.73
C LYS A 27 25.61 30.63 3.05
N LYS A 28 26.79 29.97 3.09
CA LYS A 28 26.94 28.60 2.58
C LYS A 28 26.18 27.57 3.42
N LYS A 29 26.11 27.75 4.73
CA LYS A 29 25.30 26.88 5.62
C LYS A 29 23.80 27.06 5.40
N ASP A 30 23.35 28.30 5.20
CA ASP A 30 21.93 28.59 4.96
C ASP A 30 21.46 27.98 3.62
N VAL A 31 22.30 28.10 2.56
CA VAL A 31 22.00 27.49 1.24
C VAL A 31 21.99 25.96 1.31
N SER A 32 22.89 25.33 2.11
CA SER A 32 22.86 23.87 2.29
C SER A 32 21.62 23.41 3.06
N PHE A 33 21.20 24.17 4.07
CA PHE A 33 20.01 23.86 4.86
C PHE A 33 18.71 24.00 4.05
N GLU A 34 18.64 25.03 3.18
CA GLU A 34 17.51 25.19 2.25
C GLU A 34 17.47 24.07 1.20
N ALA A 35 18.62 23.63 0.69
CA ALA A 35 18.69 22.51 -0.24
C ALA A 35 18.28 21.19 0.41
N GLU A 36 18.70 20.93 1.65
CA GLU A 36 18.27 19.75 2.41
C GLU A 36 16.77 19.80 2.76
N ALA A 37 16.25 20.98 3.10
CA ALA A 37 14.82 21.18 3.36
C ALA A 37 13.98 20.97 2.09
N MET A 38 14.45 21.41 0.92
CA MET A 38 13.79 21.14 -0.37
C MET A 38 13.80 19.66 -0.71
N GLN A 39 14.91 18.96 -0.50
CA GLN A 39 14.99 17.51 -0.72
C GLN A 39 14.10 16.73 0.26
N ALA A 40 13.99 17.18 1.51
CA ALA A 40 13.06 16.61 2.48
C ALA A 40 11.60 16.86 2.09
N ALA A 41 11.27 18.04 1.58
CA ALA A 41 9.94 18.37 1.08
C ALA A 41 9.56 17.57 -0.17
N GLU A 42 10.52 17.25 -1.05
CA GLU A 42 10.28 16.35 -2.19
C GLU A 42 9.96 14.92 -1.78
N LYS A 43 10.57 14.43 -0.70
CA LYS A 43 10.21 13.12 -0.11
C LYS A 43 8.81 13.09 0.49
N PHE A 44 8.26 14.25 0.86
CA PHE A 44 6.91 14.40 1.41
C PHE A 44 5.84 14.77 0.37
N LYS A 45 6.15 14.73 -0.92
CA LYS A 45 5.09 14.87 -1.94
C LYS A 45 4.06 13.76 -1.71
N PRO A 46 2.78 14.09 -1.45
CA PRO A 46 1.77 13.06 -1.25
C PRO A 46 1.74 12.19 -2.52
N LYS A 47 2.01 10.88 -2.35
CA LYS A 47 1.88 9.94 -3.48
C LYS A 47 0.47 10.08 -4.04
N ALA A 48 0.35 10.19 -5.35
CA ALA A 48 -0.94 10.24 -6.02
C ALA A 48 -1.80 9.07 -5.50
N ILE A 49 -3.03 9.37 -5.08
CA ILE A 49 -3.96 8.35 -4.56
C ILE A 49 -4.37 7.48 -5.75
N ARG A 50 -3.87 6.23 -5.77
CA ARG A 50 -4.28 5.23 -6.75
C ARG A 50 -5.10 4.16 -6.05
N TRP A 51 -6.32 3.95 -6.53
CA TRP A 51 -7.22 2.93 -6.04
C TRP A 51 -7.03 1.62 -6.79
N GLY A 52 -7.11 0.51 -6.07
CA GLY A 52 -7.15 -0.83 -6.62
C GLY A 52 -8.23 -1.68 -5.99
N VAL A 53 -8.55 -2.81 -6.61
CA VAL A 53 -9.47 -3.82 -6.10
C VAL A 53 -8.70 -5.09 -5.81
N VAL A 54 -8.83 -5.59 -4.59
CA VAL A 54 -8.24 -6.87 -4.17
C VAL A 54 -9.32 -7.94 -4.18
N HIS A 55 -9.17 -8.91 -5.02
CA HIS A 55 -10.01 -10.11 -5.07
C HIS A 55 -9.36 -11.21 -4.24
N ILE A 56 -10.01 -11.64 -3.19
CA ILE A 56 -9.57 -12.73 -2.32
C ILE A 56 -10.48 -13.92 -2.56
N TYR A 57 -9.98 -14.95 -3.22
CA TYR A 57 -10.63 -16.23 -3.31
C TYR A 57 -10.04 -17.15 -2.24
N SER A 58 -10.84 -17.60 -1.29
CA SER A 58 -10.38 -18.48 -0.22
C SER A 58 -11.25 -19.72 -0.12
N SER A 59 -10.64 -20.85 -0.33
CA SER A 59 -11.20 -22.18 -0.13
C SER A 59 -10.60 -22.83 1.13
N LYS A 60 -10.92 -24.09 1.38
CA LYS A 60 -10.27 -24.86 2.45
C LYS A 60 -8.85 -25.28 2.06
N ASN A 61 -8.55 -25.41 0.76
CA ASN A 61 -7.31 -25.97 0.25
C ASN A 61 -6.30 -24.90 -0.15
N ASP A 62 -6.74 -23.73 -0.64
CA ASP A 62 -5.85 -22.66 -1.06
C ASP A 62 -6.53 -21.29 -0.93
N THR A 63 -5.70 -20.25 -0.83
CA THR A 63 -6.14 -18.85 -0.86
C THR A 63 -5.40 -18.10 -1.96
N ILE A 64 -6.15 -17.57 -2.93
CA ILE A 64 -5.64 -16.83 -4.07
C ILE A 64 -5.98 -15.34 -3.88
N ILE A 65 -5.01 -14.48 -4.09
CA ILE A 65 -5.13 -13.03 -3.96
C ILE A 65 -4.76 -12.42 -5.30
N THR A 66 -5.67 -11.64 -5.87
CA THR A 66 -5.42 -10.92 -7.12
C THR A 66 -5.71 -9.44 -6.89
N MET A 67 -4.72 -8.59 -7.12
CA MET A 67 -4.89 -7.15 -7.09
C MET A 67 -5.02 -6.61 -8.51
N THR A 68 -6.08 -5.87 -8.75
CA THR A 68 -6.37 -5.26 -10.04
C THR A 68 -6.55 -3.75 -9.90
N ASP A 69 -6.54 -3.06 -11.03
CA ASP A 69 -6.98 -1.68 -11.11
C ASP A 69 -8.49 -1.58 -10.81
N LEU A 70 -8.99 -0.36 -10.59
CA LEU A 70 -10.39 -0.10 -10.25
C LEU A 70 -11.36 -0.63 -11.33
N SER A 71 -10.96 -0.60 -12.60
CA SER A 71 -11.72 -1.15 -13.72
C SER A 71 -11.70 -2.68 -13.81
N GLY A 72 -10.75 -3.34 -13.14
CA GLY A 72 -10.52 -4.78 -13.23
C GLY A 72 -9.82 -5.24 -14.53
N ALA A 73 -9.44 -4.32 -15.41
CA ALA A 73 -8.84 -4.64 -16.70
C ALA A 73 -7.35 -5.01 -16.58
N GLU A 74 -6.63 -4.37 -15.67
CA GLU A 74 -5.21 -4.61 -15.44
C GLU A 74 -4.98 -5.37 -14.15
N THR A 75 -4.28 -6.50 -14.20
CA THR A 75 -3.81 -7.20 -13.02
C THR A 75 -2.48 -6.62 -12.57
N ILE A 76 -2.45 -6.06 -11.37
CA ILE A 76 -1.28 -5.39 -10.79
C ILE A 76 -0.35 -6.42 -10.17
N SER A 77 -0.88 -7.32 -9.34
CA SER A 77 -0.11 -8.40 -8.69
C SER A 77 -1.00 -9.58 -8.36
N VAL A 78 -0.39 -10.76 -8.27
CA VAL A 78 -1.06 -12.02 -7.93
C VAL A 78 -0.22 -12.79 -6.94
N GLY A 79 -0.87 -13.41 -5.96
CA GLY A 79 -0.24 -14.31 -5.01
C GLY A 79 -1.20 -15.40 -4.55
N SER A 80 -0.68 -16.57 -4.26
CA SER A 80 -1.44 -17.68 -3.68
C SER A 80 -0.67 -18.36 -2.57
N GLY A 81 -1.36 -19.17 -1.78
CA GLY A 81 -0.73 -19.99 -0.75
C GLY A 81 0.33 -20.92 -1.32
N GLY A 82 0.04 -21.59 -2.44
CA GLY A 82 0.96 -22.51 -3.12
C GLY A 82 2.19 -21.84 -3.76
N MET A 83 2.24 -20.51 -3.85
CA MET A 83 3.45 -19.78 -4.26
C MET A 83 4.45 -19.56 -3.13
N VAL A 84 4.05 -19.82 -1.90
CA VAL A 84 4.80 -19.46 -0.69
C VAL A 84 5.21 -20.68 0.13
N VAL A 85 4.37 -21.70 0.13
CA VAL A 85 4.63 -22.97 0.84
C VAL A 85 4.83 -24.10 -0.15
N ASP A 86 5.76 -25.00 0.17
CA ASP A 86 6.11 -26.15 -0.68
C ASP A 86 5.16 -27.35 -0.46
N THR A 87 4.36 -27.31 0.61
CA THR A 87 3.50 -28.42 0.99
C THR A 87 2.04 -28.13 0.66
N ASP A 88 1.43 -28.89 -0.24
CA ASP A 88 0.03 -28.74 -0.70
C ASP A 88 -0.99 -28.66 0.45
N HIS A 89 -0.74 -29.37 1.52
CA HIS A 89 -1.60 -29.41 2.70
C HIS A 89 -1.61 -28.06 3.45
N GLU A 90 -0.55 -27.24 3.36
CA GLU A 90 -0.42 -25.97 4.06
C GLU A 90 -0.87 -24.75 3.25
N GLU A 91 -1.17 -24.91 1.95
CA GLU A 91 -1.60 -23.81 1.07
C GLU A 91 -2.84 -23.07 1.58
N GLY A 92 -3.79 -23.80 2.18
CA GLY A 92 -5.01 -23.23 2.78
C GLY A 92 -4.81 -22.65 4.17
N SER A 93 -3.60 -22.67 4.72
CA SER A 93 -3.33 -22.19 6.06
C SER A 93 -3.40 -20.65 6.15
N PRO A 94 -3.78 -20.09 7.31
CA PRO A 94 -3.74 -18.64 7.52
C PRO A 94 -2.33 -18.06 7.36
N TYR A 95 -1.30 -18.84 7.66
CA TYR A 95 0.10 -18.43 7.53
C TYR A 95 0.50 -18.24 6.07
N ALA A 96 0.23 -19.23 5.21
CA ALA A 96 0.51 -19.13 3.77
C ALA A 96 -0.23 -17.94 3.13
N ALA A 97 -1.51 -17.78 3.47
CA ALA A 97 -2.33 -16.67 3.00
C ALA A 97 -1.78 -15.30 3.44
N MET A 98 -1.28 -15.18 4.67
CA MET A 98 -0.65 -13.96 5.17
C MET A 98 0.64 -13.63 4.42
N GLN A 99 1.50 -14.60 4.16
CA GLN A 99 2.74 -14.42 3.43
C GLN A 99 2.47 -14.03 1.96
N ALA A 100 1.50 -14.71 1.31
CA ALA A 100 1.05 -14.34 -0.04
C ALA A 100 0.54 -12.90 -0.09
N ALA A 101 -0.21 -12.46 0.94
CA ALA A 101 -0.67 -11.08 1.04
C ALA A 101 0.47 -10.08 1.16
N TYR A 102 1.51 -10.37 1.92
CA TYR A 102 2.68 -9.49 2.02
C TYR A 102 3.43 -9.36 0.70
N LYS A 103 3.59 -10.46 -0.06
CA LYS A 103 4.18 -10.44 -1.41
C LYS A 103 3.37 -9.53 -2.35
N VAL A 104 2.06 -9.75 -2.43
CA VAL A 104 1.15 -8.92 -3.24
C VAL A 104 1.20 -7.45 -2.81
N SER A 105 1.26 -7.20 -1.51
CA SER A 105 1.33 -5.84 -0.96
C SER A 105 2.60 -5.11 -1.40
N ALA A 106 3.77 -5.76 -1.31
CA ALA A 106 5.04 -5.17 -1.70
C ALA A 106 5.03 -4.76 -3.19
N GLU A 107 4.66 -5.69 -4.09
CA GLU A 107 4.58 -5.45 -5.53
C GLU A 107 3.59 -4.33 -5.88
N SER A 108 2.46 -4.25 -5.16
CA SER A 108 1.42 -3.25 -5.43
C SER A 108 1.78 -1.86 -4.93
N LEU A 109 2.47 -1.77 -3.79
CA LEU A 109 2.99 -0.51 -3.26
C LEU A 109 4.09 0.07 -4.16
N GLU A 110 4.95 -0.79 -4.74
CA GLU A 110 5.94 -0.38 -5.73
C GLU A 110 5.28 0.22 -6.98
N LYS A 111 4.16 -0.36 -7.44
CA LYS A 111 3.35 0.15 -8.56
C LYS A 111 2.48 1.36 -8.19
N GLY A 112 2.56 1.84 -6.94
CA GLY A 112 1.95 3.08 -6.48
C GLY A 112 0.49 2.98 -6.03
N VAL A 113 -0.06 1.78 -5.82
CA VAL A 113 -1.39 1.61 -5.22
C VAL A 113 -1.34 2.03 -3.75
N THR A 114 -2.28 2.87 -3.32
CA THR A 114 -2.36 3.36 -1.93
C THR A 114 -3.65 2.97 -1.23
N ASN A 115 -4.75 2.95 -1.99
CA ASN A 115 -6.09 2.67 -1.47
C ASN A 115 -6.63 1.40 -2.13
N ILE A 116 -7.34 0.57 -1.36
CA ILE A 116 -7.86 -0.71 -1.85
C ILE A 116 -9.31 -0.93 -1.41
N ASN A 117 -10.10 -1.52 -2.31
CA ASN A 117 -11.37 -2.15 -2.00
C ASN A 117 -11.19 -3.66 -2.01
N ILE A 118 -11.71 -4.35 -1.02
CA ILE A 118 -11.52 -5.79 -0.84
C ILE A 118 -12.81 -6.52 -1.20
N LYS A 119 -12.71 -7.49 -2.10
CA LYS A 119 -13.80 -8.40 -2.47
C LYS A 119 -13.43 -9.82 -2.08
N ILE A 120 -14.13 -10.37 -1.09
CA ILE A 120 -13.91 -11.72 -0.60
C ILE A 120 -14.87 -12.66 -1.31
N ARG A 121 -14.37 -13.81 -1.77
CA ARG A 121 -15.16 -14.83 -2.44
C ARG A 121 -14.82 -16.21 -1.88
N ALA A 122 -15.84 -16.93 -1.46
CA ALA A 122 -15.78 -18.37 -1.23
C ALA A 122 -16.12 -19.15 -2.52
N PRO A 123 -15.91 -20.47 -2.56
CA PRO A 123 -16.32 -21.30 -3.70
C PRO A 123 -17.76 -21.07 -4.12
N GLY A 124 -18.68 -21.00 -3.17
CA GLY A 124 -20.10 -20.75 -3.44
C GLY A 124 -20.79 -21.89 -4.20
N GLY A 125 -21.96 -21.62 -4.75
CA GLY A 125 -22.74 -22.61 -5.49
C GLY A 125 -23.04 -23.85 -4.64
N ASN A 126 -22.61 -25.03 -5.12
CA ASN A 126 -22.71 -26.30 -4.40
C ASN A 126 -21.61 -26.52 -3.36
N GLY A 127 -20.55 -25.70 -3.39
CA GLY A 127 -19.42 -25.75 -2.46
C GLY A 127 -19.68 -25.02 -1.16
N SER A 128 -18.60 -24.69 -0.47
CA SER A 128 -18.66 -23.90 0.76
C SER A 128 -19.12 -22.47 0.47
N LYS A 129 -20.09 -21.98 1.20
CA LYS A 129 -20.54 -20.59 1.14
C LYS A 129 -19.70 -19.69 2.07
N THR A 130 -18.96 -20.32 2.99
CA THR A 130 -18.11 -19.61 3.95
C THR A 130 -16.69 -19.57 3.42
N PRO A 131 -16.00 -18.41 3.38
CA PRO A 131 -14.61 -18.30 3.02
C PRO A 131 -13.72 -19.14 3.95
N GLY A 132 -12.59 -19.60 3.44
CA GLY A 132 -11.58 -20.31 4.22
C GLY A 132 -10.92 -19.41 5.29
N SER A 133 -10.15 -20.03 6.17
CA SER A 133 -9.44 -19.36 7.26
C SER A 133 -8.40 -18.33 6.76
N GLY A 134 -7.90 -18.49 5.55
CA GLY A 134 -6.95 -17.57 4.92
C GLY A 134 -7.52 -16.18 4.63
N ALA A 135 -8.83 -16.08 4.33
CA ALA A 135 -9.43 -14.78 3.95
C ALA A 135 -9.24 -13.70 5.01
N GLN A 136 -9.51 -14.02 6.28
CA GLN A 136 -9.33 -13.06 7.38
C GLN A 136 -7.86 -12.72 7.62
N ALA A 137 -6.95 -13.68 7.43
CA ALA A 137 -5.52 -13.46 7.57
C ALA A 137 -5.01 -12.48 6.51
N VAL A 138 -5.48 -12.62 5.25
CA VAL A 138 -5.17 -11.69 4.15
C VAL A 138 -5.62 -10.27 4.47
N VAL A 139 -6.87 -10.08 4.89
CA VAL A 139 -7.40 -8.73 5.22
C VAL A 139 -6.56 -8.05 6.31
N ARG A 140 -6.19 -8.80 7.36
CA ARG A 140 -5.33 -8.29 8.43
C ARG A 140 -3.91 -7.95 7.93
N ALA A 141 -3.35 -8.78 7.05
CA ALA A 141 -2.03 -8.55 6.47
C ALA A 141 -2.02 -7.29 5.58
N LEU A 142 -3.04 -7.12 4.72
CA LEU A 142 -3.20 -5.92 3.89
C LEU A 142 -3.33 -4.64 4.71
N ALA A 143 -4.10 -4.68 5.79
CA ALA A 143 -4.22 -3.54 6.72
C ALA A 143 -2.87 -3.18 7.37
N ARG A 144 -2.09 -4.18 7.76
CA ARG A 144 -0.74 -3.98 8.34
C ARG A 144 0.29 -3.51 7.33
N SER A 145 0.12 -3.81 6.05
CA SER A 145 1.01 -3.36 4.97
C SER A 145 0.89 -1.87 4.64
N GLY A 146 -0.04 -1.15 5.27
CA GLY A 146 -0.17 0.30 5.14
C GLY A 146 -1.15 0.77 4.07
N PHE A 147 -1.93 -0.12 3.45
CA PHE A 147 -3.02 0.27 2.56
C PHE A 147 -4.18 0.93 3.32
N LYS A 148 -4.80 1.91 2.69
CA LYS A 148 -6.07 2.45 3.15
C LYS A 148 -7.20 1.60 2.57
N ILE A 149 -7.95 0.92 3.44
CA ILE A 149 -9.07 0.07 3.05
C ILE A 149 -10.32 0.94 2.94
N GLY A 150 -10.96 0.92 1.78
CA GLY A 150 -12.23 1.60 1.52
C GLY A 150 -13.42 0.72 1.92
N SER A 151 -13.80 -0.24 1.09
CA SER A 151 -14.88 -1.19 1.34
C SER A 151 -14.37 -2.62 1.46
N ILE A 152 -15.09 -3.44 2.22
CA ILE A 152 -14.90 -4.89 2.29
C ILE A 152 -16.25 -5.52 1.97
N GLU A 153 -16.30 -6.29 0.88
CA GLU A 153 -17.52 -6.88 0.35
C GLU A 153 -17.37 -8.39 0.25
N ASP A 154 -18.43 -9.13 0.60
CA ASP A 154 -18.53 -10.55 0.30
C ASP A 154 -19.28 -10.73 -1.03
N VAL A 155 -18.58 -11.25 -2.02
CA VAL A 155 -19.10 -11.48 -3.39
C VAL A 155 -19.27 -12.97 -3.69
N THR A 156 -19.42 -13.80 -2.66
CA THR A 156 -19.62 -15.24 -2.82
C THR A 156 -20.90 -15.52 -3.58
N PRO A 157 -20.86 -16.29 -4.69
CA PRO A 157 -22.04 -16.60 -5.46
C PRO A 157 -22.98 -17.54 -4.69
N MET A 158 -24.17 -17.05 -4.37
CA MET A 158 -25.21 -17.83 -3.71
C MET A 158 -26.33 -18.08 -4.71
N PRO A 159 -26.62 -19.34 -5.08
CA PRO A 159 -27.73 -19.66 -5.96
C PRO A 159 -29.05 -19.41 -5.22
N THR A 160 -30.07 -18.97 -5.95
CA THR A 160 -31.43 -18.74 -5.42
C THR A 160 -32.12 -20.06 -5.07
N ASP A 161 -31.73 -21.15 -5.72
CA ASP A 161 -32.19 -22.51 -5.44
C ASP A 161 -31.01 -23.47 -5.28
N THR A 162 -31.23 -24.62 -4.65
CA THR A 162 -30.20 -25.63 -4.45
C THR A 162 -29.96 -26.38 -5.74
N THR A 163 -28.71 -26.37 -6.22
CA THR A 163 -28.29 -27.18 -7.34
C THR A 163 -27.83 -28.57 -6.87
N ARG A 164 -27.97 -29.58 -7.71
CA ARG A 164 -27.56 -30.95 -7.39
C ARG A 164 -26.04 -31.00 -7.21
N LYS A 165 -25.59 -31.61 -6.11
CA LYS A 165 -24.15 -31.87 -5.93
C LYS A 165 -23.61 -32.82 -6.98
N PRO A 166 -22.36 -32.62 -7.45
CA PRO A 166 -21.71 -33.59 -8.36
C PRO A 166 -21.51 -34.93 -7.64
N GLY A 167 -21.43 -36.01 -8.39
CA GLY A 167 -21.19 -37.36 -7.86
C GLY A 167 -22.42 -38.31 -7.87
N GLY A 168 -23.61 -37.80 -8.19
CA GLY A 168 -24.83 -38.62 -8.29
C GLY A 168 -25.27 -39.29 -6.97
N LYS A 169 -26.18 -40.26 -7.06
CA LYS A 169 -26.80 -40.90 -5.89
C LYS A 169 -25.82 -41.81 -5.12
N ARG A 170 -24.87 -42.46 -5.81
CA ARG A 170 -23.93 -43.43 -5.20
C ARG A 170 -22.58 -42.83 -4.80
N GLY A 171 -22.33 -41.59 -5.18
CA GLY A 171 -21.02 -40.96 -4.93
C GLY A 171 -19.87 -41.70 -5.62
N ARG A 172 -18.69 -41.15 -5.56
CA ARG A 172 -17.42 -41.79 -5.93
C ARG A 172 -16.94 -42.60 -4.74
N ARG A 173 -16.78 -43.90 -4.90
CA ARG A 173 -15.97 -44.68 -3.98
C ARG A 173 -14.51 -44.29 -4.16
N VAL A 174 -13.89 -43.80 -3.14
CA VAL A 174 -12.44 -43.56 -3.08
C VAL A 174 -11.81 -44.81 -2.53
#